data_c0efa5cdad5ce82381cb2b040229c6bf
#
_entry.id   c0efa5cdad5ce82381cb2b040229c6bf
#
_cell.length_a   1.000
_cell.length_b   1.000
_cell.length_c   1.000
_cell.angle_alpha   90.00
_cell.angle_beta   90.00
_cell.angle_gamma   90.00
#
_symmetry.space_group_name_H-M   'P 1'
#
loop_
_entity.id
_entity.type
_entity.pdbx_description
1 polymer ?
#
loop_
_entity_poly.entity_id
_entity_poly.type
_entity_poly.pdbx_seq_one_letter_code
_entity_poly.pdbx_strand_id
1 'polypeptide(L)'
;MNELWEEFKREVDAQSLIPKDTLQPSFWNHKSLLKKSVREKLIDIANDFFESLKLLSSAKLKDITITGSMASFNWSKYSDIDLHLIVDFADVNENEELVKEYFGGKIFVWNNKHNIRINNHEVEIYVQNENETHKAAGIYSVLNNQWIEKPSKAAFEVDLETTKKKADQLIDQVERVYDLFESREYPKAMNSGKKLKERIKEMRRSGLSDEGVYSPENMAFKLLRRSGHIGLLHDLINRSYDRIMSLHKDIQGSLKIMIGNLKEEV
;
A
#
# COMPACT_ATOMS: atom_id res chain seq x y z
N MET A 1 9.51 12.88 -23.92
CA MET A 1 9.40 11.50 -23.45
C MET A 1 9.58 11.54 -21.94
N ASN A 2 8.58 11.10 -21.21
CA ASN A 2 8.25 11.59 -19.89
C ASN A 2 9.12 11.05 -18.77
N GLU A 3 9.62 11.94 -17.92
CA GLU A 3 10.34 11.65 -16.67
C GLU A 3 9.62 10.63 -15.77
N LEU A 4 8.29 10.60 -15.79
CA LEU A 4 7.46 9.64 -15.03
C LEU A 4 7.69 8.17 -15.44
N TRP A 5 7.85 7.88 -16.74
CA TRP A 5 8.02 6.49 -17.22
C TRP A 5 9.44 5.96 -17.03
N GLU A 6 10.44 6.81 -17.14
CA GLU A 6 11.85 6.45 -16.91
C GLU A 6 12.09 5.98 -15.47
N GLU A 7 11.30 6.53 -14.52
CA GLU A 7 11.36 6.14 -13.11
C GLU A 7 10.78 4.74 -12.84
N PHE A 8 9.84 4.27 -13.68
CA PHE A 8 9.14 2.98 -13.51
C PHE A 8 9.77 1.80 -14.28
N LYS A 9 10.70 2.03 -15.18
CA LYS A 9 11.49 0.98 -15.86
C LYS A 9 12.50 0.27 -14.96
N ARG A 10 12.22 0.19 -13.66
CA ARG A 10 13.10 -0.53 -12.73
C ARG A 10 13.00 -2.03 -12.97
N GLU A 11 14.15 -2.68 -13.08
CA GLU A 11 14.25 -4.14 -13.13
C GLU A 11 13.54 -4.75 -11.91
N VAL A 12 12.64 -5.70 -12.15
CA VAL A 12 11.84 -6.32 -11.10
C VAL A 12 12.74 -7.24 -10.26
N ASP A 13 12.97 -6.86 -9.01
CA ASP A 13 13.82 -7.60 -8.05
C ASP A 13 13.09 -8.85 -7.53
N ALA A 14 13.02 -9.91 -8.36
CA ALA A 14 12.38 -11.17 -7.99
C ALA A 14 13.10 -11.89 -6.83
N GLN A 15 14.41 -11.69 -6.67
CA GLN A 15 15.19 -12.29 -5.58
C GLN A 15 14.74 -11.75 -4.20
N SER A 16 14.15 -10.56 -4.17
CA SER A 16 13.59 -10.00 -2.93
C SER A 16 12.40 -10.79 -2.39
N LEU A 17 11.78 -11.66 -3.18
CA LEU A 17 10.64 -12.50 -2.78
C LEU A 17 11.06 -13.75 -1.98
N ILE A 18 12.32 -14.17 -2.07
CA ILE A 18 12.81 -15.37 -1.41
C ILE A 18 12.75 -15.16 0.11
N PRO A 19 12.06 -16.06 0.85
CA PRO A 19 12.02 -16.02 2.31
C PRO A 19 13.43 -16.06 2.92
N LYS A 20 13.59 -15.38 4.04
CA LYS A 20 14.87 -15.29 4.75
C LYS A 20 14.98 -16.41 5.81
N ASP A 21 16.21 -16.74 6.18
CA ASP A 21 16.46 -17.72 7.23
C ASP A 21 16.19 -17.20 8.64
N THR A 22 16.22 -15.88 8.80
CA THR A 22 16.05 -15.20 10.08
C THR A 22 15.02 -14.09 9.95
N LEU A 23 14.41 -13.69 11.06
CA LEU A 23 13.70 -12.43 11.15
C LEU A 23 14.67 -11.28 10.88
N GLN A 24 14.15 -10.09 10.50
CA GLN A 24 14.96 -8.92 10.15
C GLN A 24 15.95 -8.55 11.28
N PRO A 25 17.28 -8.72 11.10
CA PRO A 25 18.24 -8.61 12.20
C PRO A 25 18.36 -7.21 12.78
N SER A 26 18.00 -6.16 12.06
CA SER A 26 18.00 -4.79 12.59
C SER A 26 16.84 -4.52 13.55
N PHE A 27 15.79 -5.33 13.53
CA PHE A 27 14.58 -5.23 14.38
C PHE A 27 14.59 -6.25 15.51
N TRP A 28 14.92 -7.50 15.19
CA TRP A 28 14.79 -8.63 16.10
C TRP A 28 16.14 -9.02 16.68
N ASN A 29 16.15 -9.41 17.95
CA ASN A 29 17.33 -9.98 18.59
C ASN A 29 17.38 -11.53 18.43
N HIS A 30 18.41 -12.15 18.95
CA HIS A 30 18.62 -13.61 18.87
C HIS A 30 17.52 -14.44 19.56
N LYS A 31 16.73 -13.85 20.46
CA LYS A 31 15.56 -14.47 21.12
C LYS A 31 14.25 -14.23 20.36
N SER A 32 14.32 -13.66 19.16
CA SER A 32 13.16 -13.23 18.38
C SER A 32 12.25 -12.23 19.10
N LEU A 33 12.81 -11.38 19.96
CA LEU A 33 12.13 -10.27 20.57
C LEU A 33 12.57 -8.97 19.89
N LEU A 34 11.72 -7.95 19.86
CA LEU A 34 12.10 -6.63 19.37
C LEU A 34 13.31 -6.08 20.13
N LYS A 35 14.20 -5.44 19.41
CA LYS A 35 15.25 -4.64 20.04
C LYS A 35 14.63 -3.47 20.79
N LYS A 36 15.19 -3.16 21.98
CA LYS A 36 14.64 -2.15 22.88
C LYS A 36 14.39 -0.80 22.19
N SER A 37 15.36 -0.29 21.43
CA SER A 37 15.23 0.98 20.72
C SER A 37 14.14 0.99 19.64
N VAL A 38 13.95 -0.13 18.94
CA VAL A 38 12.87 -0.30 17.96
C VAL A 38 11.53 -0.32 18.66
N ARG A 39 11.40 -1.11 19.72
CA ARG A 39 10.17 -1.23 20.50
C ARG A 39 9.72 0.12 21.09
N GLU A 40 10.64 0.84 21.73
CA GLU A 40 10.35 2.16 22.32
C GLU A 40 9.87 3.14 21.25
N LYS A 41 10.54 3.17 20.08
CA LYS A 41 10.15 4.07 19.01
C LYS A 41 8.78 3.73 18.41
N LEU A 42 8.42 2.46 18.28
CA LEU A 42 7.10 2.04 17.81
C LEU A 42 6.00 2.42 18.82
N ILE A 43 6.28 2.34 20.11
CA ILE A 43 5.35 2.79 21.16
C ILE A 43 5.16 4.31 21.09
N ASP A 44 6.25 5.09 20.94
CA ASP A 44 6.18 6.55 20.79
C ASP A 44 5.28 6.93 19.59
N ILE A 45 5.53 6.33 18.42
CA ILE A 45 4.76 6.61 17.20
C ILE A 45 3.28 6.28 17.36
N ALA A 46 2.97 5.13 17.97
CA ALA A 46 1.60 4.71 18.19
C ALA A 46 0.87 5.64 19.17
N ASN A 47 1.54 6.07 20.24
CA ASN A 47 0.98 7.01 21.22
C ASN A 47 0.74 8.38 20.59
N ASP A 48 1.72 8.94 19.84
CA ASP A 48 1.58 10.22 19.16
C ASP A 48 0.38 10.22 18.20
N PHE A 49 0.23 9.13 17.43
CA PHE A 49 -0.93 8.98 16.54
C PHE A 49 -2.23 8.89 17.34
N PHE A 50 -2.29 8.03 18.36
CA PHE A 50 -3.49 7.82 19.17
C PHE A 50 -3.95 9.11 19.88
N GLU A 51 -3.01 9.88 20.45
CA GLU A 51 -3.28 11.18 21.06
C GLU A 51 -3.81 12.19 20.03
N SER A 52 -3.31 12.15 18.79
CA SER A 52 -3.76 13.03 17.70
C SER A 52 -5.23 12.80 17.31
N LEU A 53 -5.80 11.63 17.62
CA LEU A 53 -7.19 11.28 17.31
C LEU A 53 -8.19 12.05 18.19
N LYS A 54 -7.78 12.54 19.37
CA LYS A 54 -8.62 13.29 20.33
C LYS A 54 -9.92 12.55 20.67
N LEU A 55 -9.82 11.23 20.86
CA LEU A 55 -10.95 10.39 21.23
C LEU A 55 -11.46 10.72 22.62
N LEU A 56 -12.70 10.28 22.92
CA LEU A 56 -13.24 10.35 24.27
C LEU A 56 -12.35 9.55 25.25
N SER A 57 -12.35 9.92 26.50
CA SER A 57 -11.55 9.27 27.56
C SER A 57 -11.90 7.79 27.78
N SER A 58 -13.03 7.32 27.26
CA SER A 58 -13.44 5.91 27.26
C SER A 58 -12.62 5.04 26.32
N ALA A 59 -12.25 5.58 25.16
CA ALA A 59 -11.46 4.83 24.18
C ALA A 59 -10.01 4.66 24.65
N LYS A 60 -9.56 3.42 24.73
CA LYS A 60 -8.21 3.07 25.20
C LYS A 60 -7.47 2.25 24.16
N LEU A 61 -6.18 2.50 24.08
CA LEU A 61 -5.27 1.65 23.32
C LEU A 61 -5.09 0.33 24.07
N LYS A 62 -5.62 -0.77 23.54
CA LYS A 62 -5.59 -2.11 24.17
C LYS A 62 -4.24 -2.80 23.94
N ASP A 63 -3.72 -2.74 22.72
CA ASP A 63 -2.39 -3.24 22.37
C ASP A 63 -1.84 -2.46 21.15
N ILE A 64 -0.56 -2.63 20.91
CA ILE A 64 0.14 -2.22 19.69
C ILE A 64 0.76 -3.47 19.11
N THR A 65 0.46 -3.81 17.85
CA THR A 65 0.99 -5.02 17.24
C THR A 65 1.74 -4.73 15.96
N ILE A 66 2.75 -5.56 15.66
CA ILE A 66 3.40 -5.61 14.35
C ILE A 66 2.95 -6.89 13.67
N THR A 67 2.60 -6.76 12.39
CA THR A 67 2.22 -7.87 11.52
C THR A 67 2.99 -7.83 10.21
N GLY A 68 2.50 -8.52 9.19
CA GLY A 68 3.03 -8.44 7.84
C GLY A 68 4.41 -9.06 7.65
N SER A 69 5.14 -8.55 6.67
CA SER A 69 6.42 -9.12 6.27
C SER A 69 7.52 -8.92 7.32
N MET A 70 7.48 -7.82 8.09
CA MET A 70 8.46 -7.53 9.13
C MET A 70 8.29 -8.42 10.37
N ALA A 71 7.08 -8.97 10.60
CA ALA A 71 6.80 -9.96 11.63
C ALA A 71 6.91 -11.41 11.10
N SER A 72 7.61 -11.63 9.98
CA SER A 72 7.74 -12.95 9.36
C SER A 72 9.10 -13.12 8.68
N PHE A 73 9.33 -14.29 8.06
CA PHE A 73 10.54 -14.56 7.27
C PHE A 73 10.47 -14.00 5.84
N ASN A 74 9.39 -13.29 5.47
CA ASN A 74 9.15 -12.73 4.13
C ASN A 74 9.62 -11.29 3.98
N TRP A 75 10.38 -10.79 4.94
CA TRP A 75 10.89 -9.43 4.91
C TRP A 75 11.91 -9.21 3.77
N SER A 76 11.98 -8.00 3.30
CA SER A 76 12.95 -7.54 2.30
C SER A 76 13.29 -6.06 2.53
N LYS A 77 14.20 -5.51 1.75
CA LYS A 77 14.50 -4.06 1.77
C LYS A 77 13.30 -3.17 1.40
N TYR A 78 12.26 -3.74 0.81
CA TYR A 78 11.02 -3.04 0.42
C TYR A 78 9.89 -3.22 1.43
N SER A 79 10.14 -3.91 2.53
CA SER A 79 9.10 -4.15 3.54
C SER A 79 8.81 -2.91 4.35
N ASP A 80 7.54 -2.62 4.53
CA ASP A 80 7.03 -1.64 5.46
C ASP A 80 6.83 -2.27 6.84
N ILE A 81 6.68 -1.46 7.86
CA ILE A 81 6.34 -1.89 9.22
C ILE A 81 4.85 -1.66 9.39
N ASP A 82 4.06 -2.71 9.31
CA ASP A 82 2.61 -2.67 9.54
C ASP A 82 2.36 -2.56 11.05
N LEU A 83 2.16 -1.33 11.55
CA LEU A 83 1.95 -1.03 12.96
C LEU A 83 0.45 -0.88 13.24
N HIS A 84 -0.14 -1.86 13.92
CA HIS A 84 -1.55 -1.88 14.25
C HIS A 84 -1.80 -1.41 15.69
N LEU A 85 -2.69 -0.43 15.83
CA LEU A 85 -3.22 0.00 17.11
C LEU A 85 -4.53 -0.76 17.35
N ILE A 86 -4.58 -1.51 18.42
CA ILE A 86 -5.76 -2.31 18.77
C ILE A 86 -6.64 -1.49 19.71
N VAL A 87 -7.88 -1.26 19.29
CA VAL A 87 -8.86 -0.43 20.01
C VAL A 87 -10.21 -1.16 19.99
N ASP A 88 -10.96 -1.07 21.09
CA ASP A 88 -12.37 -1.47 21.06
C ASP A 88 -13.18 -0.37 20.34
N PHE A 89 -13.76 -0.68 19.20
CA PHE A 89 -14.55 0.28 18.44
C PHE A 89 -15.82 0.70 19.15
N ALA A 90 -16.38 -0.18 20.01
CA ALA A 90 -17.54 0.14 20.83
C ALA A 90 -17.23 1.22 21.89
N ASP A 91 -15.98 1.31 22.38
CA ASP A 91 -15.54 2.40 23.27
C ASP A 91 -15.53 3.78 22.56
N VAL A 92 -15.52 3.80 21.22
CA VAL A 92 -15.52 5.02 20.41
C VAL A 92 -16.93 5.41 20.01
N ASN A 93 -17.68 4.50 19.39
CA ASN A 93 -19.08 4.67 19.01
C ASN A 93 -19.75 3.32 18.76
N GLU A 94 -21.06 3.22 19.03
CA GLU A 94 -21.87 2.01 18.80
C GLU A 94 -21.94 1.63 17.31
N ASN A 95 -21.78 2.59 16.39
CA ASN A 95 -21.73 2.33 14.96
C ASN A 95 -20.29 2.03 14.52
N GLU A 96 -19.92 0.75 14.54
CA GLU A 96 -18.58 0.30 14.17
C GLU A 96 -18.18 0.67 12.73
N GLU A 97 -19.12 0.74 11.78
CA GLU A 97 -18.85 1.13 10.40
C GLU A 97 -18.41 2.60 10.33
N LEU A 98 -19.10 3.48 11.05
CA LEU A 98 -18.69 4.89 11.18
C LEU A 98 -17.32 5.03 11.82
N VAL A 99 -17.02 4.23 12.85
CA VAL A 99 -15.70 4.22 13.51
C VAL A 99 -14.63 3.77 12.52
N LYS A 100 -14.91 2.76 11.73
CA LYS A 100 -13.98 2.24 10.69
C LYS A 100 -13.68 3.30 9.63
N GLU A 101 -14.69 4.01 9.15
CA GLU A 101 -14.51 5.11 8.20
C GLU A 101 -13.73 6.29 8.81
N TYR A 102 -14.06 6.66 10.05
CA TYR A 102 -13.34 7.70 10.78
C TYR A 102 -11.85 7.38 10.91
N PHE A 103 -11.50 6.19 11.39
CA PHE A 103 -10.12 5.77 11.50
C PHE A 103 -9.45 5.68 10.14
N GLY A 104 -10.13 5.15 9.12
CA GLY A 104 -9.62 5.09 7.75
C GLY A 104 -9.19 6.47 7.23
N GLY A 105 -10.02 7.50 7.44
CA GLY A 105 -9.68 8.88 7.08
C GLY A 105 -8.48 9.42 7.86
N LYS A 106 -8.40 9.16 9.18
CA LYS A 106 -7.29 9.60 10.03
C LYS A 106 -5.97 8.92 9.66
N ILE A 107 -5.99 7.61 9.43
CA ILE A 107 -4.85 6.80 8.99
C ILE A 107 -4.33 7.33 7.66
N PHE A 108 -5.22 7.54 6.68
CA PHE A 108 -4.86 8.07 5.38
C PHE A 108 -4.14 9.43 5.49
N VAL A 109 -4.67 10.35 6.28
CA VAL A 109 -4.05 11.67 6.50
C VAL A 109 -2.69 11.54 7.18
N TRP A 110 -2.58 10.68 8.20
CA TRP A 110 -1.34 10.47 8.93
C TRP A 110 -0.24 9.86 8.04
N ASN A 111 -0.52 8.74 7.41
CA ASN A 111 0.45 8.03 6.58
C ASN A 111 0.90 8.87 5.36
N ASN A 112 0.02 9.71 4.80
CA ASN A 112 0.41 10.64 3.73
C ASN A 112 1.22 11.86 4.22
N LYS A 113 1.01 12.28 5.47
CA LYS A 113 1.70 13.45 6.04
C LYS A 113 3.10 13.10 6.56
N HIS A 114 3.29 11.88 7.04
CA HIS A 114 4.50 11.45 7.71
C HIS A 114 5.22 10.36 6.92
N ASN A 115 6.53 10.50 6.77
CA ASN A 115 7.43 9.47 6.21
C ASN A 115 8.39 9.03 7.33
N ILE A 116 7.83 8.33 8.32
CA ILE A 116 8.59 7.87 9.48
C ILE A 116 9.28 6.56 9.11
N ARG A 117 10.60 6.49 9.33
CA ARG A 117 11.39 5.30 9.03
C ARG A 117 12.18 4.81 10.24
N ILE A 118 12.14 3.50 10.45
CA ILE A 118 12.99 2.81 11.41
C ILE A 118 13.91 1.86 10.62
N ASN A 119 15.21 2.05 10.72
CA ASN A 119 16.22 1.26 9.98
C ASN A 119 15.89 1.13 8.47
N ASN A 120 15.53 2.24 7.82
CA ASN A 120 15.15 2.38 6.42
C ASN A 120 13.80 1.74 6.02
N HIS A 121 13.04 1.17 6.95
CA HIS A 121 11.69 0.67 6.73
C HIS A 121 10.66 1.70 7.15
N GLU A 122 9.70 1.99 6.29
CA GLU A 122 8.63 2.94 6.55
C GLU A 122 7.61 2.35 7.54
N VAL A 123 7.09 3.20 8.42
CA VAL A 123 6.07 2.81 9.40
C VAL A 123 4.71 3.21 8.85
N GLU A 124 3.88 2.24 8.55
CA GLU A 124 2.48 2.43 8.18
C GLU A 124 1.59 2.11 9.38
N ILE A 125 0.75 3.07 9.76
CA ILE A 125 -0.18 2.91 10.89
C ILE A 125 -1.51 2.37 10.39
N TYR A 126 -2.06 1.45 11.18
CA TYR A 126 -3.41 0.89 11.05
C TYR A 126 -4.14 0.94 12.40
N VAL A 127 -5.46 1.05 12.40
CA VAL A 127 -6.29 0.87 13.59
C VAL A 127 -7.20 -0.32 13.36
N GLN A 128 -7.25 -1.22 14.32
CA GLN A 128 -7.98 -2.47 14.23
C GLN A 128 -8.89 -2.64 15.45
N ASN A 129 -10.13 -3.13 15.23
CA ASN A 129 -11.01 -3.51 16.31
C ASN A 129 -10.44 -4.72 17.06
N GLU A 130 -10.46 -4.70 18.39
CA GLU A 130 -9.98 -5.82 19.22
C GLU A 130 -10.70 -7.13 18.92
N ASN A 131 -11.97 -7.06 18.50
CA ASN A 131 -12.81 -8.20 18.17
C ASN A 131 -12.60 -8.70 16.72
N GLU A 132 -11.80 -8.02 15.90
CA GLU A 132 -11.54 -8.40 14.52
C GLU A 132 -10.46 -9.48 14.43
N THR A 133 -10.82 -10.63 13.85
CA THR A 133 -9.85 -11.72 13.64
C THR A 133 -8.82 -11.30 12.59
N HIS A 134 -7.58 -11.18 12.99
CA HIS A 134 -6.48 -10.90 12.09
C HIS A 134 -5.72 -12.18 11.75
N LYS A 135 -5.67 -12.55 10.45
CA LYS A 135 -4.86 -13.66 9.96
C LYS A 135 -3.57 -13.10 9.36
N ALA A 136 -2.45 -13.33 10.02
CA ALA A 136 -1.13 -12.93 9.54
C ALA A 136 -0.13 -14.07 9.75
N ALA A 137 0.99 -14.03 9.02
CA ALA A 137 2.06 -15.02 9.14
C ALA A 137 2.78 -14.96 10.50
N GLY A 138 2.70 -13.80 11.18
CA GLY A 138 3.16 -13.59 12.54
C GLY A 138 2.52 -12.32 13.10
N ILE A 139 2.23 -12.33 14.40
CA ILE A 139 1.65 -11.19 15.14
C ILE A 139 2.46 -11.02 16.43
N TYR A 140 3.03 -9.84 16.60
CA TYR A 140 3.83 -9.52 17.78
C TYR A 140 3.23 -8.35 18.55
N SER A 141 2.95 -8.56 19.85
CA SER A 141 2.55 -7.49 20.76
C SER A 141 3.76 -6.65 21.14
N VAL A 142 3.75 -5.38 20.76
CA VAL A 142 4.79 -4.40 21.10
C VAL A 142 4.67 -3.97 22.55
N LEU A 143 3.44 -3.80 23.07
CA LEU A 143 3.23 -3.42 24.47
C LEU A 143 3.67 -4.52 25.43
N ASN A 144 3.29 -5.77 25.15
CA ASN A 144 3.60 -6.90 26.02
C ASN A 144 4.98 -7.54 25.72
N ASN A 145 5.65 -7.08 24.64
CA ASN A 145 6.96 -7.56 24.19
C ASN A 145 7.00 -9.08 23.97
N GLN A 146 5.97 -9.62 23.33
CA GLN A 146 5.82 -11.06 23.10
C GLN A 146 5.09 -11.38 21.79
N TRP A 147 5.30 -12.57 21.28
CA TRP A 147 4.54 -13.10 20.15
C TRP A 147 3.12 -13.49 20.60
N ILE A 148 2.11 -12.99 19.89
CA ILE A 148 0.74 -13.51 19.92
C ILE A 148 0.66 -14.70 18.99
N GLU A 149 1.18 -14.56 17.77
CA GLU A 149 1.33 -15.65 16.81
C GLU A 149 2.76 -15.61 16.25
N LYS A 150 3.53 -16.65 16.53
CA LYS A 150 4.92 -16.73 16.12
C LYS A 150 5.01 -17.23 14.68
N PRO A 151 5.77 -16.53 13.80
CA PRO A 151 5.89 -16.93 12.41
C PRO A 151 6.58 -18.30 12.31
N SER A 152 6.04 -19.17 11.47
CA SER A 152 6.69 -20.42 11.07
C SER A 152 7.51 -20.20 9.80
N LYS A 153 8.66 -20.89 9.70
CA LYS A 153 9.34 -21.04 8.42
C LYS A 153 8.51 -21.98 7.56
N ALA A 154 7.94 -21.44 6.51
CA ALA A 154 7.29 -22.29 5.52
C ALA A 154 8.37 -23.01 4.68
N ALA A 155 8.23 -24.31 4.53
CA ALA A 155 9.04 -25.11 3.63
C ALA A 155 8.55 -24.97 2.17
N PHE A 156 8.34 -23.72 1.72
CA PHE A 156 7.87 -23.44 0.36
C PHE A 156 8.99 -22.92 -0.51
N GLU A 157 9.13 -23.51 -1.65
CA GLU A 157 9.93 -23.00 -2.74
C GLU A 157 9.06 -22.01 -3.53
N VAL A 158 9.55 -20.77 -3.67
CA VAL A 158 8.84 -19.74 -4.45
C VAL A 158 9.07 -20.03 -5.92
N ASP A 159 8.02 -20.28 -6.67
CA ASP A 159 8.09 -20.38 -8.13
C ASP A 159 8.33 -18.98 -8.73
N LEU A 160 9.62 -18.64 -8.83
CA LEU A 160 10.07 -17.35 -9.36
C LEU A 160 9.79 -17.21 -10.85
N GLU A 161 9.82 -18.29 -11.63
CA GLU A 161 9.60 -18.26 -13.08
C GLU A 161 8.16 -17.91 -13.39
N THR A 162 7.20 -18.64 -12.85
CA THR A 162 5.76 -18.34 -13.02
C THR A 162 5.42 -16.97 -12.45
N THR A 163 5.97 -16.62 -11.28
CA THR A 163 5.78 -15.30 -10.65
C THR A 163 6.22 -14.18 -11.57
N LYS A 164 7.44 -14.26 -12.13
CA LYS A 164 7.98 -13.25 -13.02
C LYS A 164 7.14 -13.13 -14.29
N LYS A 165 6.80 -14.25 -14.94
CA LYS A 165 5.96 -14.26 -16.14
C LYS A 165 4.60 -13.60 -15.91
N LYS A 166 3.96 -13.85 -14.77
CA LYS A 166 2.69 -13.19 -14.39
C LYS A 166 2.89 -11.69 -14.16
N ALA A 167 3.97 -11.29 -13.48
CA ALA A 167 4.28 -9.90 -13.25
C ALA A 167 4.53 -9.14 -14.57
N ASP A 168 5.36 -9.69 -15.47
CA ASP A 168 5.66 -9.08 -16.76
C ASP A 168 4.38 -8.88 -17.60
N GLN A 169 3.49 -9.88 -17.64
CA GLN A 169 2.20 -9.75 -18.34
C GLN A 169 1.30 -8.63 -17.76
N LEU A 170 1.37 -8.38 -16.46
CA LEU A 170 0.60 -7.31 -15.83
C LEU A 170 1.26 -5.95 -16.05
N ILE A 171 2.59 -5.89 -16.06
CA ILE A 171 3.35 -4.69 -16.40
C ILE A 171 2.99 -4.24 -17.82
N ASP A 172 3.01 -5.14 -18.80
CA ASP A 172 2.60 -4.83 -20.18
C ASP A 172 1.19 -4.25 -20.28
N GLN A 173 0.28 -4.65 -19.38
CA GLN A 173 -1.07 -4.10 -19.32
C GLN A 173 -1.11 -2.71 -18.68
N VAL A 174 -0.28 -2.45 -17.66
CA VAL A 174 -0.12 -1.10 -17.10
C VAL A 174 0.46 -0.16 -18.14
N GLU A 175 1.45 -0.61 -18.94
CA GLU A 175 2.01 0.15 -20.06
C GLU A 175 0.95 0.56 -21.08
N ARG A 176 0.06 -0.37 -21.45
CA ARG A 176 -1.06 -0.03 -22.36
C ARG A 176 -2.00 1.01 -21.79
N VAL A 177 -2.26 1.01 -20.48
CA VAL A 177 -3.05 2.06 -19.83
C VAL A 177 -2.31 3.39 -19.87
N TYR A 178 -0.99 3.38 -19.68
CA TYR A 178 -0.15 4.55 -19.81
C TYR A 178 -0.18 5.13 -21.23
N ASP A 179 -0.05 4.28 -22.27
CA ASP A 179 -0.11 4.70 -23.68
C ASP A 179 -1.45 5.36 -24.03
N LEU A 180 -2.56 4.83 -23.51
CA LEU A 180 -3.88 5.45 -23.66
C LEU A 180 -3.94 6.83 -22.99
N PHE A 181 -3.32 6.98 -21.82
CA PHE A 181 -3.25 8.26 -21.11
C PHE A 181 -2.42 9.29 -21.88
N GLU A 182 -1.24 8.91 -22.37
CA GLU A 182 -0.37 9.79 -23.18
C GLU A 182 -1.02 10.18 -24.51
N SER A 183 -1.79 9.26 -25.10
CA SER A 183 -2.59 9.53 -26.30
C SER A 183 -3.82 10.41 -26.03
N ARG A 184 -4.01 10.89 -24.78
CA ARG A 184 -5.15 11.70 -24.31
C ARG A 184 -6.50 10.99 -24.41
N GLU A 185 -6.52 9.66 -24.54
CA GLU A 185 -7.72 8.85 -24.55
C GLU A 185 -8.20 8.57 -23.10
N TYR A 186 -8.35 9.64 -22.31
CA TYR A 186 -8.60 9.56 -20.85
C TYR A 186 -9.76 8.66 -20.45
N PRO A 187 -10.95 8.66 -21.12
CA PRO A 187 -12.03 7.74 -20.77
C PRO A 187 -11.65 6.27 -20.95
N LYS A 188 -10.86 5.95 -21.98
CA LYS A 188 -10.40 4.58 -22.23
C LYS A 188 -9.31 4.20 -21.20
N ALA A 189 -8.35 5.09 -20.92
CA ALA A 189 -7.30 4.89 -19.92
C ALA A 189 -7.92 4.61 -18.54
N MET A 190 -8.86 5.44 -18.10
CA MET A 190 -9.56 5.26 -16.83
C MET A 190 -10.29 3.94 -16.75
N ASN A 191 -11.10 3.59 -17.77
CA ASN A 191 -11.88 2.37 -17.77
C ASN A 191 -11.02 1.11 -17.83
N SER A 192 -9.97 1.10 -18.67
CA SER A 192 -9.01 0.00 -18.77
C SER A 192 -8.22 -0.16 -17.47
N GLY A 193 -7.79 0.96 -16.89
CA GLY A 193 -7.09 0.97 -15.60
C GLY A 193 -7.95 0.40 -14.47
N LYS A 194 -9.21 0.81 -14.35
CA LYS A 194 -10.15 0.27 -13.34
C LYS A 194 -10.35 -1.23 -13.50
N LYS A 195 -10.56 -1.72 -14.73
CA LYS A 195 -10.70 -3.16 -15.01
C LYS A 195 -9.43 -3.93 -14.64
N LEU A 196 -8.26 -3.40 -14.98
CA LEU A 196 -6.97 -4.01 -14.63
C LEU A 196 -6.76 -4.06 -13.12
N LYS A 197 -7.07 -2.97 -12.41
CA LYS A 197 -7.00 -2.91 -10.93
C LYS A 197 -7.86 -4.01 -10.29
N GLU A 198 -9.12 -4.16 -10.69
CA GLU A 198 -9.99 -5.20 -10.15
C GLU A 198 -9.47 -6.61 -10.49
N ARG A 199 -9.00 -6.83 -11.71
CA ARG A 199 -8.40 -8.10 -12.11
C ARG A 199 -7.17 -8.46 -11.26
N ILE A 200 -6.28 -7.51 -10.99
CA ILE A 200 -5.11 -7.71 -10.13
C ILE A 200 -5.55 -8.07 -8.71
N LYS A 201 -6.57 -7.38 -8.18
CA LYS A 201 -7.14 -7.65 -6.86
C LYS A 201 -7.74 -9.05 -6.75
N GLU A 202 -8.52 -9.47 -7.75
CA GLU A 202 -9.13 -10.81 -7.81
C GLU A 202 -8.08 -11.90 -7.93
N MET A 203 -7.11 -11.71 -8.83
CA MET A 203 -5.98 -12.62 -8.99
C MET A 203 -5.24 -12.84 -7.66
N ARG A 204 -4.90 -11.74 -6.95
CA ARG A 204 -4.24 -11.82 -5.63
C ARG A 204 -5.11 -12.55 -4.62
N ARG A 205 -6.41 -12.27 -4.57
CA ARG A 205 -7.34 -12.90 -3.63
C ARG A 205 -7.44 -14.39 -3.86
N SER A 206 -7.58 -14.82 -5.11
CA SER A 206 -7.60 -16.24 -5.48
C SER A 206 -6.30 -16.93 -5.07
N GLY A 207 -5.14 -16.40 -5.45
CA GLY A 207 -3.86 -16.99 -5.07
C GLY A 207 -3.68 -17.10 -3.56
N LEU A 208 -4.09 -16.07 -2.79
CA LEU A 208 -4.05 -16.13 -1.32
C LEU A 208 -4.97 -17.19 -0.73
N SER A 209 -6.14 -17.42 -1.35
CA SER A 209 -7.09 -18.46 -0.92
C SER A 209 -6.61 -19.87 -1.24
N ASP A 210 -6.02 -20.06 -2.42
CA ASP A 210 -5.70 -21.37 -2.97
C ASP A 210 -4.34 -21.91 -2.49
N GLU A 211 -3.31 -21.07 -2.54
CA GLU A 211 -1.92 -21.46 -2.23
C GLU A 211 -1.28 -20.58 -1.13
N GLY A 212 -2.01 -19.58 -0.63
CA GLY A 212 -1.57 -18.70 0.45
C GLY A 212 -0.57 -17.62 0.03
N VAL A 213 0.22 -17.15 1.00
CA VAL A 213 1.08 -15.97 0.84
C VAL A 213 2.21 -16.15 -0.18
N TYR A 214 2.55 -17.38 -0.53
CA TYR A 214 3.61 -17.72 -1.48
C TYR A 214 3.09 -18.05 -2.88
N SER A 215 1.79 -17.93 -3.13
CA SER A 215 1.23 -18.13 -4.47
C SER A 215 1.90 -17.23 -5.50
N PRO A 216 2.11 -17.72 -6.72
CA PRO A 216 2.67 -16.91 -7.81
C PRO A 216 1.89 -15.62 -8.05
N GLU A 217 0.57 -15.64 -7.86
CA GLU A 217 -0.34 -14.48 -7.97
C GLU A 217 -0.02 -13.40 -6.94
N ASN A 218 0.07 -13.79 -5.65
CA ASN A 218 0.40 -12.84 -4.59
C ASN A 218 1.84 -12.34 -4.72
N MET A 219 2.76 -13.20 -5.16
CA MET A 219 4.15 -12.82 -5.39
C MET A 219 4.28 -11.87 -6.59
N ALA A 220 3.56 -12.10 -7.69
CA ALA A 220 3.49 -11.17 -8.82
C ALA A 220 2.93 -9.81 -8.39
N PHE A 221 1.87 -9.78 -7.59
CA PHE A 221 1.36 -8.53 -7.01
C PHE A 221 2.43 -7.80 -6.18
N LYS A 222 3.19 -8.53 -5.35
CA LYS A 222 4.30 -7.92 -4.59
C LYS A 222 5.37 -7.33 -5.50
N LEU A 223 5.70 -7.98 -6.61
CA LEU A 223 6.64 -7.44 -7.61
C LEU A 223 6.12 -6.14 -8.22
N LEU A 224 4.85 -6.12 -8.68
CA LEU A 224 4.24 -4.89 -9.23
C LEU A 224 4.24 -3.74 -8.22
N ARG A 225 3.95 -4.03 -6.93
CA ARG A 225 3.98 -3.01 -5.87
C ARG A 225 5.40 -2.47 -5.66
N ARG A 226 6.39 -3.36 -5.58
CA ARG A 226 7.80 -3.00 -5.36
C ARG A 226 8.43 -2.24 -6.52
N SER A 227 7.99 -2.52 -7.74
CA SER A 227 8.42 -1.80 -8.95
C SER A 227 7.62 -0.53 -9.22
N GLY A 228 6.67 -0.16 -8.35
CA GLY A 228 5.88 1.06 -8.47
C GLY A 228 4.68 0.98 -9.43
N HIS A 229 4.52 -0.11 -10.20
CA HIS A 229 3.47 -0.22 -11.22
C HIS A 229 2.05 -0.18 -10.65
N ILE A 230 1.83 -0.63 -9.41
CA ILE A 230 0.52 -0.49 -8.74
C ILE A 230 0.23 0.99 -8.44
N GLY A 231 1.21 1.73 -7.95
CA GLY A 231 1.11 3.18 -7.72
C GLY A 231 0.83 3.93 -9.02
N LEU A 232 1.59 3.65 -10.08
CA LEU A 232 1.40 4.22 -11.41
C LEU A 232 -0.02 3.96 -11.95
N LEU A 233 -0.52 2.73 -11.85
CA LEU A 233 -1.87 2.38 -12.29
C LEU A 233 -2.94 3.20 -11.56
N HIS A 234 -2.80 3.38 -10.24
CA HIS A 234 -3.71 4.21 -9.46
C HIS A 234 -3.64 5.68 -9.87
N ASP A 235 -2.43 6.21 -10.08
CA ASP A 235 -2.21 7.58 -10.52
C ASP A 235 -2.82 7.83 -11.90
N LEU A 236 -2.61 6.93 -12.86
CA LEU A 236 -3.19 7.02 -14.20
C LEU A 236 -4.73 7.05 -14.17
N ILE A 237 -5.37 6.22 -13.33
CA ILE A 237 -6.82 6.22 -13.16
C ILE A 237 -7.30 7.57 -12.64
N ASN A 238 -6.68 8.08 -11.57
CA ASN A 238 -7.06 9.33 -10.91
C ASN A 238 -6.83 10.53 -11.83
N ARG A 239 -5.66 10.63 -12.46
CA ARG A 239 -5.33 11.71 -13.40
C ARG A 239 -6.21 11.68 -14.64
N SER A 240 -6.58 10.48 -15.13
CA SER A 240 -7.54 10.36 -16.22
C SER A 240 -8.91 10.92 -15.83
N TYR A 241 -9.38 10.59 -14.61
CA TYR A 241 -10.61 11.15 -14.06
C TYR A 241 -10.55 12.68 -13.96
N ASP A 242 -9.44 13.20 -13.40
CA ASP A 242 -9.24 14.65 -13.26
C ASP A 242 -9.27 15.36 -14.61
N ARG A 243 -8.65 14.76 -15.65
CA ARG A 243 -8.68 15.30 -17.01
C ARG A 243 -10.07 15.29 -17.62
N ILE A 244 -10.89 14.27 -17.36
CA ILE A 244 -12.27 14.18 -17.84
C ILE A 244 -13.16 15.23 -17.16
N MET A 245 -12.96 15.44 -15.85
CA MET A 245 -13.80 16.34 -15.05
C MET A 245 -13.36 17.81 -15.13
N SER A 246 -12.15 18.10 -15.60
CA SER A 246 -11.62 19.46 -15.70
C SER A 246 -12.11 20.15 -16.97
N LEU A 247 -12.61 21.37 -16.81
CA LEU A 247 -12.90 22.26 -17.91
C LEU A 247 -11.63 23.06 -18.25
N HIS A 248 -10.98 22.74 -19.37
CA HIS A 248 -9.89 23.56 -19.90
C HIS A 248 -10.48 24.61 -20.85
N LYS A 249 -10.17 25.89 -20.61
CA LYS A 249 -10.40 26.92 -21.62
C LYS A 249 -9.54 26.61 -22.83
N ASP A 250 -10.18 26.30 -23.95
CA ASP A 250 -9.48 26.12 -25.23
C ASP A 250 -8.84 27.44 -25.62
N ILE A 251 -7.55 27.63 -25.38
CA ILE A 251 -6.79 28.82 -25.78
C ILE A 251 -6.88 29.01 -27.29
N GLN A 252 -7.05 27.93 -28.07
CA GLN A 252 -7.27 28.01 -29.51
C GLN A 252 -8.65 28.57 -29.90
N GLY A 253 -9.70 28.28 -29.12
CA GLY A 253 -11.02 28.88 -29.32
C GLY A 253 -11.03 30.36 -29.04
N SER A 254 -10.33 30.80 -27.97
CA SER A 254 -10.18 32.25 -27.64
C SER A 254 -9.35 33.01 -28.67
N LEU A 255 -8.30 32.40 -29.25
CA LEU A 255 -7.53 33.00 -30.34
C LEU A 255 -8.33 33.13 -31.64
N LYS A 256 -9.16 32.14 -32.01
CA LYS A 256 -10.03 32.23 -33.18
C LYS A 256 -11.08 33.31 -33.05
N ILE A 257 -11.66 33.50 -31.86
CA ILE A 257 -12.62 34.58 -31.58
C ILE A 257 -11.93 35.94 -31.63
N MET A 258 -10.72 36.07 -31.07
CA MET A 258 -9.93 37.32 -31.17
C MET A 258 -9.53 37.66 -32.60
N ILE A 259 -9.10 36.69 -33.40
CA ILE A 259 -8.72 36.90 -34.82
C ILE A 259 -9.95 37.16 -35.70
N GLY A 260 -11.10 36.54 -35.34
CA GLY A 260 -12.39 36.80 -36.01
C GLY A 260 -12.84 38.23 -35.83
N ASN A 261 -12.80 38.73 -34.59
CA ASN A 261 -13.21 40.13 -34.27
C ASN A 261 -12.27 41.19 -34.86
N LEU A 262 -10.99 40.88 -35.07
CA LEU A 262 -10.03 41.79 -35.73
C LEU A 262 -10.22 41.87 -37.26
N LYS A 263 -10.97 40.96 -37.88
CA LYS A 263 -11.27 40.96 -39.31
C LYS A 263 -12.59 41.67 -39.68
N GLU A 264 -13.41 41.97 -38.66
CA GLU A 264 -14.67 42.71 -38.86
C GLU A 264 -14.50 44.22 -38.64
N GLU A 265 -13.33 44.70 -38.19
CA GLU A 265 -13.01 46.13 -37.95
C GLU A 265 -12.07 46.74 -39.01
N VAL A 266 -11.91 46.11 -40.17
CA VAL A 266 -11.16 46.64 -41.34
C VAL A 266 -12.14 46.70 -42.58
#